data_94290865a0180d1e27c4a901a29525c9
#
_entry.id   94290865a0180d1e27c4a901a29525c9
#
_cell.length_a   1.000
_cell.length_b   1.000
_cell.length_c   1.000
_cell.angle_alpha   90.00
_cell.angle_beta   90.00
_cell.angle_gamma   90.00
#
_symmetry.space_group_name_H-M   'P 1'
#
loop_
_entity.id
_entity.type
_entity.pdbx_description
1 polymer ?
#
loop_
_entity_poly.entity_id
_entity_poly.type
_entity_poly.pdbx_seq_one_letter_code
_entity_poly.pdbx_strand_id
1 'polypeptide(L)'
;MDDKKKSASSEFEGMSGEKQKALTAALAQIEKQFGKGSIMRLGDAEINQDIQVVSSGSLGLDIALGVGGLARGRVIEIYGPESSGKTTLTLHAIAEMQKLGGTCAFIDAEHALDVQYASRLGVDVNNLLISQPDTGEQALEIADALVRSGSIDLIVIDSVAALVPRAEIEGDMGDSLPGLQARLMSQALRKLTGAIKRTNTTVIFINQIRMKIGVMFGSPETTTGGNALKFYASMRLDIRRIGSIKKGDEVVGNETRVKVVKNKVSPPFREAIFDIMYGAGISREGEIIDMGVEADLVEKSGSWYSYNGDRIGQGKDNVREFLKENPAIAKDIEAKIRAKLGVKAGSAVVSDVLSEEEEVE
;
A
#
# COMPACT_ATOMS: atom_id res chain seq x y z
N MET A 1 -23.19 46.29 -3.83
CA MET A 1 -22.70 46.19 -5.22
C MET A 1 -21.20 46.41 -5.15
N ASP A 2 -20.44 45.50 -5.69
CA ASP A 2 -18.96 45.44 -5.76
C ASP A 2 -18.27 44.47 -4.81
N ASP A 3 -18.58 43.17 -5.02
CA ASP A 3 -17.72 42.10 -4.55
C ASP A 3 -17.67 40.96 -5.59
N LYS A 4 -17.19 41.29 -6.79
CA LYS A 4 -16.87 40.33 -7.83
C LYS A 4 -15.72 40.85 -8.68
N LYS A 5 -14.47 40.65 -8.23
CA LYS A 5 -13.26 40.54 -9.06
C LYS A 5 -12.01 40.55 -8.16
N LYS A 6 -11.74 39.44 -7.46
CA LYS A 6 -10.40 39.07 -7.04
C LYS A 6 -10.15 37.64 -7.48
N SER A 7 -10.02 37.44 -8.80
CA SER A 7 -9.44 36.23 -9.35
C SER A 7 -8.06 36.57 -9.90
N ALA A 8 -7.05 36.00 -9.25
CA ALA A 8 -5.78 35.58 -9.80
C ALA A 8 -4.95 36.58 -10.58
N SER A 9 -4.13 37.35 -9.86
CA SER A 9 -2.81 37.72 -10.34
C SER A 9 -1.85 37.71 -9.15
N SER A 10 -1.49 36.52 -8.67
CA SER A 10 -0.30 36.38 -7.84
C SER A 10 0.89 36.60 -8.79
N GLU A 11 1.43 37.81 -8.77
CA GLU A 11 2.61 38.19 -9.53
C GLU A 11 3.80 37.33 -9.10
N PHE A 12 4.62 36.90 -10.06
CA PHE A 12 5.90 36.28 -9.75
C PHE A 12 6.83 37.38 -9.20
N GLU A 13 6.97 37.45 -7.88
CA GLU A 13 7.83 38.42 -7.21
C GLU A 13 9.26 38.33 -7.78
N GLY A 14 9.79 39.46 -8.23
CA GLY A 14 11.15 39.58 -8.76
C GLY A 14 11.35 39.41 -10.28
N MET A 15 10.28 39.18 -11.07
CA MET A 15 10.38 39.14 -12.54
C MET A 15 10.13 40.50 -13.19
N SER A 16 10.92 40.82 -14.25
CA SER A 16 10.63 42.01 -15.08
C SER A 16 9.29 41.87 -15.79
N GLY A 17 8.54 42.99 -15.97
CA GLY A 17 7.19 42.97 -16.55
C GLY A 17 7.09 42.31 -17.94
N GLU A 18 8.15 42.35 -18.77
CA GLU A 18 8.19 41.65 -20.06
C GLU A 18 8.27 40.12 -19.90
N LYS A 19 9.09 39.62 -18.95
CA LYS A 19 9.17 38.19 -18.65
C LYS A 19 7.86 37.65 -18.07
N GLN A 20 7.18 38.44 -17.27
CA GLN A 20 5.89 38.09 -16.68
C GLN A 20 4.80 37.97 -17.75
N LYS A 21 4.73 38.92 -18.71
CA LYS A 21 3.80 38.85 -19.85
C LYS A 21 4.06 37.62 -20.73
N ALA A 22 5.34 37.35 -21.05
CA ALA A 22 5.71 36.19 -21.85
C ALA A 22 5.35 34.88 -21.15
N LEU A 23 5.59 34.77 -19.84
CA LEU A 23 5.22 33.59 -19.03
C LEU A 23 3.70 33.40 -18.98
N THR A 24 2.94 34.45 -18.74
CA THR A 24 1.46 34.39 -18.73
C THR A 24 0.91 33.92 -20.08
N ALA A 25 1.46 34.45 -21.20
CA ALA A 25 1.08 33.99 -22.53
C ALA A 25 1.40 32.51 -22.77
N ALA A 26 2.59 32.04 -22.33
CA ALA A 26 2.99 30.65 -22.43
C ALA A 26 2.07 29.73 -21.59
N LEU A 27 1.72 30.12 -20.36
CA LEU A 27 0.82 29.36 -19.50
C LEU A 27 -0.59 29.26 -20.16
N ALA A 28 -1.13 30.36 -20.66
CA ALA A 28 -2.41 30.36 -21.37
C ALA A 28 -2.39 29.46 -22.62
N GLN A 29 -1.28 29.45 -23.38
CA GLN A 29 -1.11 28.57 -24.53
C GLN A 29 -1.07 27.09 -24.12
N ILE A 30 -0.36 26.74 -23.04
CA ILE A 30 -0.28 25.39 -22.50
C ILE A 30 -1.67 24.92 -22.06
N GLU A 31 -2.42 25.75 -21.32
CA GLU A 31 -3.77 25.40 -20.87
C GLU A 31 -4.74 25.24 -22.05
N LYS A 32 -4.62 26.06 -23.10
CA LYS A 32 -5.41 25.92 -24.32
C LYS A 32 -5.11 24.64 -25.07
N GLN A 33 -3.85 24.21 -25.11
CA GLN A 33 -3.41 23.04 -25.87
C GLN A 33 -3.62 21.73 -25.10
N PHE A 34 -3.40 21.73 -23.79
CA PHE A 34 -3.38 20.52 -22.96
C PHE A 34 -4.50 20.46 -21.92
N GLY A 35 -5.33 21.49 -21.82
CA GLY A 35 -6.44 21.58 -20.86
C GLY A 35 -6.09 22.35 -19.59
N LYS A 36 -7.13 22.85 -18.89
CA LYS A 36 -6.96 23.52 -17.59
C LYS A 36 -6.30 22.60 -16.57
N GLY A 37 -5.37 23.14 -15.78
CA GLY A 37 -4.66 22.38 -14.76
C GLY A 37 -3.50 21.53 -15.30
N SER A 38 -3.16 21.61 -16.60
CA SER A 38 -1.98 20.96 -17.18
C SER A 38 -0.67 21.53 -16.64
N ILE A 39 -0.69 22.76 -16.16
CA ILE A 39 0.38 23.43 -15.45
C ILE A 39 -0.20 24.23 -14.29
N MET A 40 0.44 24.19 -13.12
CA MET A 40 0.02 24.92 -11.93
C MET A 40 1.25 25.32 -11.11
N ARG A 41 1.13 26.36 -10.32
CA ARG A 41 2.18 26.69 -9.34
C ARG A 41 2.07 25.76 -8.16
N LEU A 42 3.20 25.34 -7.63
CA LEU A 42 3.26 24.48 -6.45
C LEU A 42 2.60 25.13 -5.22
N GLY A 43 2.67 26.45 -5.10
CA GLY A 43 2.03 27.20 -4.00
C GLY A 43 0.54 27.49 -4.17
N ASP A 44 0.03 27.46 -5.42
CA ASP A 44 -1.39 27.69 -5.72
C ASP A 44 -2.19 26.37 -5.72
N ALA A 45 -1.49 25.24 -5.86
CA ALA A 45 -2.11 23.96 -5.65
C ALA A 45 -2.47 23.86 -4.17
N GLU A 46 -3.68 23.46 -3.84
CA GLU A 46 -4.04 22.97 -2.50
C GLU A 46 -3.27 21.65 -2.26
N ILE A 47 -1.93 21.78 -2.12
CA ILE A 47 -0.97 20.66 -1.97
C ILE A 47 -1.09 20.03 -0.59
N ASN A 48 -1.93 20.59 0.27
CA ASN A 48 -2.42 19.95 1.48
C ASN A 48 -3.60 18.99 1.24
N GLN A 49 -3.71 18.36 0.07
CA GLN A 49 -4.50 17.16 0.00
C GLN A 49 -3.82 16.15 0.94
N ASP A 50 -4.43 15.94 2.10
CA ASP A 50 -4.05 14.86 3.01
C ASP A 50 -3.92 13.60 2.14
N ILE A 51 -2.72 13.01 2.12
CA ILE A 51 -2.46 11.81 1.31
C ILE A 51 -3.42 10.74 1.79
N GLN A 52 -4.36 10.35 0.94
CA GLN A 52 -5.28 9.27 1.26
C GLN A 52 -4.50 7.97 1.40
N VAL A 53 -4.80 7.20 2.42
CA VAL A 53 -4.12 5.95 2.71
C VAL A 53 -5.14 4.88 3.11
N VAL A 54 -4.76 3.62 2.92
CA VAL A 54 -5.44 2.46 3.50
C VAL A 54 -4.51 1.81 4.52
N SER A 55 -5.05 1.35 5.65
CA SER A 55 -4.26 0.61 6.63
C SER A 55 -3.67 -0.66 6.01
N SER A 56 -2.46 -0.99 6.39
CA SER A 56 -1.83 -2.27 6.04
C SER A 56 -2.34 -3.46 6.85
N GLY A 57 -3.17 -3.19 7.89
CA GLY A 57 -3.56 -4.16 8.91
C GLY A 57 -2.61 -4.22 10.11
N SER A 58 -1.39 -3.72 9.98
CA SER A 58 -0.39 -3.59 11.04
C SER A 58 -0.28 -2.13 11.48
N LEU A 59 -0.49 -1.88 12.78
CA LEU A 59 -0.35 -0.54 13.37
C LEU A 59 1.09 -0.03 13.25
N GLY A 60 2.06 -0.88 13.55
CA GLY A 60 3.48 -0.54 13.48
C GLY A 60 3.91 -0.19 12.07
N LEU A 61 3.43 -0.94 11.05
CA LEU A 61 3.75 -0.64 9.66
C LEU A 61 3.09 0.66 9.20
N ASP A 62 1.84 0.91 9.56
CA ASP A 62 1.13 2.16 9.24
C ASP A 62 1.90 3.38 9.78
N ILE A 63 2.44 3.26 10.99
CA ILE A 63 3.29 4.30 11.61
C ILE A 63 4.65 4.40 10.91
N ALA A 64 5.28 3.28 10.59
CA ALA A 64 6.58 3.24 9.88
C ALA A 64 6.49 3.87 8.48
N LEU A 65 5.33 3.77 7.82
CA LEU A 65 5.05 4.42 6.54
C LEU A 65 4.95 5.96 6.66
N GLY A 66 4.75 6.50 7.85
CA GLY A 66 4.81 7.94 8.16
C GLY A 66 3.60 8.74 7.74
N VAL A 67 2.70 8.18 6.93
CA VAL A 67 1.44 8.79 6.47
C VAL A 67 0.21 8.05 7.00
N GLY A 68 0.42 7.02 7.84
CA GLY A 68 -0.65 6.29 8.50
C GLY A 68 -1.18 5.08 7.75
N GLY A 69 -0.52 4.66 6.67
CA GLY A 69 -0.90 3.49 5.87
C GLY A 69 -0.27 3.48 4.48
N LEU A 70 -0.77 2.59 3.63
CA LEU A 70 -0.40 2.46 2.23
C LEU A 70 -1.04 3.59 1.41
N ALA A 71 -0.23 4.39 0.71
CA ALA A 71 -0.71 5.55 -0.03
C ALA A 71 -1.57 5.15 -1.24
N ARG A 72 -2.75 5.76 -1.37
CA ARG A 72 -3.66 5.56 -2.50
C ARG A 72 -3.12 6.21 -3.78
N GLY A 73 -3.60 5.72 -4.93
CA GLY A 73 -3.17 6.23 -6.23
C GLY A 73 -1.69 5.97 -6.53
N ARG A 74 -1.12 4.91 -5.98
CA ARG A 74 0.32 4.59 -6.08
C ARG A 74 0.57 3.12 -6.43
N VAL A 75 1.74 2.90 -7.02
CA VAL A 75 2.31 1.56 -7.18
C VAL A 75 3.15 1.26 -5.94
N ILE A 76 2.90 0.10 -5.34
CA ILE A 76 3.59 -0.40 -4.15
C ILE A 76 4.19 -1.77 -4.49
N GLU A 77 5.43 -2.01 -4.09
CA GLU A 77 6.07 -3.33 -4.19
C GLU A 77 6.29 -3.90 -2.78
N ILE A 78 5.79 -5.11 -2.55
CA ILE A 78 6.05 -5.89 -1.34
C ILE A 78 6.86 -7.11 -1.76
N TYR A 79 8.08 -7.24 -1.25
CA TYR A 79 8.97 -8.32 -1.64
C TYR A 79 9.68 -8.96 -0.45
N GLY A 80 10.03 -10.20 -0.60
CA GLY A 80 10.70 -10.97 0.45
C GLY A 80 10.83 -12.44 0.08
N PRO A 81 11.47 -13.24 0.95
CA PRO A 81 11.55 -14.68 0.78
C PRO A 81 10.17 -15.35 0.72
N GLU A 82 10.13 -16.58 0.31
CA GLU A 82 8.94 -17.41 0.42
C GLU A 82 8.51 -17.55 1.89
N SER A 83 7.19 -17.68 2.11
CA SER A 83 6.59 -17.81 3.46
C SER A 83 6.92 -16.68 4.43
N SER A 84 7.28 -15.48 3.92
CA SER A 84 7.57 -14.30 4.76
C SER A 84 6.32 -13.50 5.15
N GLY A 85 5.12 -13.86 4.65
CA GLY A 85 3.86 -13.17 4.95
C GLY A 85 3.43 -12.11 3.93
N LYS A 86 3.98 -12.10 2.71
CA LYS A 86 3.63 -11.14 1.65
C LYS A 86 2.13 -11.15 1.33
N THR A 87 1.59 -12.31 0.99
CA THR A 87 0.17 -12.50 0.67
C THR A 87 -0.72 -12.18 1.89
N THR A 88 -0.30 -12.59 3.10
CA THR A 88 -1.01 -12.25 4.34
C THR A 88 -1.15 -10.73 4.52
N LEU A 89 -0.06 -9.98 4.34
CA LEU A 89 -0.06 -8.53 4.47
C LEU A 89 -1.00 -7.88 3.43
N THR A 90 -0.99 -8.37 2.18
CA THR A 90 -1.87 -7.81 1.14
C THR A 90 -3.34 -8.16 1.36
N LEU A 91 -3.65 -9.36 1.89
CA LEU A 91 -5.02 -9.72 2.25
C LEU A 91 -5.55 -8.85 3.39
N HIS A 92 -4.73 -8.51 4.40
CA HIS A 92 -5.13 -7.53 5.40
C HIS A 92 -5.38 -6.15 4.79
N ALA A 93 -4.55 -5.68 3.87
CA ALA A 93 -4.77 -4.41 3.17
C ALA A 93 -6.09 -4.42 2.37
N ILE A 94 -6.44 -5.54 1.73
CA ILE A 94 -7.75 -5.74 1.07
C ILE A 94 -8.88 -5.64 2.09
N ALA A 95 -8.79 -6.38 3.20
CA ALA A 95 -9.81 -6.35 4.24
C ALA A 95 -10.01 -4.93 4.80
N GLU A 96 -8.94 -4.19 5.04
CA GLU A 96 -9.01 -2.80 5.50
C GLU A 96 -9.63 -1.87 4.44
N MET A 97 -9.33 -2.07 3.15
CA MET A 97 -9.95 -1.29 2.07
C MET A 97 -11.46 -1.59 1.96
N GLN A 98 -11.86 -2.86 2.04
CA GLN A 98 -13.27 -3.24 2.00
C GLN A 98 -14.06 -2.72 3.19
N LYS A 99 -13.47 -2.64 4.41
CA LYS A 99 -14.09 -2.00 5.59
C LYS A 99 -14.41 -0.53 5.37
N LEU A 100 -13.68 0.13 4.48
CA LEU A 100 -13.92 1.53 4.09
C LEU A 100 -14.90 1.65 2.91
N GLY A 101 -15.50 0.55 2.47
CA GLY A 101 -16.42 0.49 1.33
C GLY A 101 -15.71 0.42 -0.02
N GLY A 102 -14.39 0.28 -0.06
CA GLY A 102 -13.61 0.23 -1.30
C GLY A 102 -13.73 -1.11 -2.03
N THR A 103 -13.69 -1.06 -3.36
CA THR A 103 -13.72 -2.22 -4.25
C THR A 103 -12.31 -2.74 -4.50
N CYS A 104 -12.11 -4.04 -4.34
CA CYS A 104 -10.80 -4.68 -4.44
C CYS A 104 -10.77 -5.77 -5.51
N ALA A 105 -9.60 -5.95 -6.13
CA ALA A 105 -9.33 -7.04 -7.05
C ALA A 105 -8.01 -7.74 -6.68
N PHE A 106 -7.98 -9.07 -6.89
CA PHE A 106 -6.81 -9.91 -6.69
C PHE A 106 -6.49 -10.64 -8.00
N ILE A 107 -5.32 -10.40 -8.56
CA ILE A 107 -4.82 -11.08 -9.75
C ILE A 107 -3.85 -12.17 -9.28
N ASP A 108 -4.34 -13.39 -9.24
CA ASP A 108 -3.65 -14.58 -8.73
C ASP A 108 -2.92 -15.29 -9.87
N ALA A 109 -1.72 -14.82 -10.20
CA ALA A 109 -0.89 -15.44 -11.23
C ALA A 109 -0.17 -16.73 -10.75
N GLU A 110 -0.13 -16.97 -9.43
CA GLU A 110 0.41 -18.19 -8.84
C GLU A 110 -0.65 -19.30 -8.68
N HIS A 111 -1.95 -18.97 -8.88
CA HIS A 111 -3.09 -19.87 -8.68
C HIS A 111 -3.12 -20.52 -7.28
N ALA A 112 -2.74 -19.76 -6.26
CA ALA A 112 -2.48 -20.27 -4.92
C ALA A 112 -3.31 -19.59 -3.81
N LEU A 113 -4.28 -18.73 -4.15
CA LEU A 113 -5.09 -18.03 -3.17
C LEU A 113 -6.02 -18.99 -2.40
N ASP A 114 -5.82 -19.08 -1.10
CA ASP A 114 -6.72 -19.78 -0.18
C ASP A 114 -7.87 -18.86 0.24
N VAL A 115 -9.07 -19.13 -0.29
CA VAL A 115 -10.29 -18.37 -0.03
C VAL A 115 -10.70 -18.45 1.45
N GLN A 116 -10.51 -19.61 2.10
CA GLN A 116 -10.85 -19.77 3.52
C GLN A 116 -9.90 -18.96 4.40
N TYR A 117 -8.61 -18.94 4.03
CA TYR A 117 -7.64 -18.12 4.73
C TYR A 117 -7.94 -16.62 4.55
N ALA A 118 -8.23 -16.17 3.33
CA ALA A 118 -8.63 -14.78 3.07
C ALA A 118 -9.84 -14.37 3.91
N SER A 119 -10.88 -15.22 3.97
CA SER A 119 -12.06 -14.97 4.81
C SER A 119 -11.72 -14.86 6.30
N ARG A 120 -10.84 -15.72 6.83
CA ARG A 120 -10.38 -15.64 8.21
C ARG A 120 -9.63 -14.36 8.54
N LEU A 121 -8.95 -13.76 7.55
CA LEU A 121 -8.27 -12.47 7.69
C LEU A 121 -9.23 -11.27 7.59
N GLY A 122 -10.53 -11.52 7.40
CA GLY A 122 -11.55 -10.48 7.33
C GLY A 122 -11.84 -9.96 5.93
N VAL A 123 -11.34 -10.63 4.89
CA VAL A 123 -11.68 -10.30 3.50
C VAL A 123 -13.12 -10.74 3.21
N ASP A 124 -13.94 -9.83 2.70
CA ASP A 124 -15.23 -10.17 2.12
C ASP A 124 -15.00 -10.83 0.75
N VAL A 125 -14.96 -12.15 0.77
CA VAL A 125 -14.65 -12.96 -0.42
C VAL A 125 -15.77 -12.92 -1.47
N ASN A 126 -16.99 -12.56 -1.08
CA ASN A 126 -18.12 -12.44 -2.02
C ASN A 126 -18.01 -11.17 -2.87
N ASN A 127 -17.34 -10.14 -2.35
CA ASN A 127 -17.14 -8.86 -3.01
C ASN A 127 -15.68 -8.64 -3.47
N LEU A 128 -14.83 -9.66 -3.40
CA LEU A 128 -13.48 -9.61 -3.96
C LEU A 128 -13.48 -10.10 -5.41
N LEU A 129 -13.08 -9.25 -6.35
CA LEU A 129 -12.85 -9.66 -7.72
C LEU A 129 -11.58 -10.49 -7.80
N ILE A 130 -11.64 -11.67 -8.41
CA ILE A 130 -10.47 -12.53 -8.62
C ILE A 130 -10.27 -12.80 -10.09
N SER A 131 -9.01 -12.79 -10.53
CA SER A 131 -8.59 -13.21 -11.87
C SER A 131 -7.39 -14.13 -11.77
N GLN A 132 -7.38 -15.20 -12.55
CA GLN A 132 -6.30 -16.19 -12.64
C GLN A 132 -5.81 -16.26 -14.10
N PRO A 133 -4.94 -15.33 -14.53
CA PRO A 133 -4.48 -15.24 -15.90
C PRO A 133 -3.42 -16.30 -16.22
N ASP A 134 -3.41 -16.76 -17.48
CA ASP A 134 -2.43 -17.76 -17.97
C ASP A 134 -1.10 -17.10 -18.36
N THR A 135 -1.08 -15.82 -18.70
CA THR A 135 0.11 -15.09 -19.17
C THR A 135 0.31 -13.76 -18.45
N GLY A 136 1.55 -13.29 -18.39
CA GLY A 136 1.88 -11.98 -17.83
C GLY A 136 1.21 -10.82 -18.56
N GLU A 137 1.08 -10.92 -19.91
CA GLU A 137 0.35 -9.94 -20.72
C GLU A 137 -1.11 -9.87 -20.31
N GLN A 138 -1.79 -10.99 -20.18
CA GLN A 138 -3.19 -11.06 -19.76
C GLN A 138 -3.39 -10.45 -18.36
N ALA A 139 -2.54 -10.81 -17.42
CA ALA A 139 -2.58 -10.24 -16.05
C ALA A 139 -2.50 -8.72 -16.04
N LEU A 140 -1.55 -8.16 -16.81
CA LEU A 140 -1.29 -6.72 -16.83
C LEU A 140 -2.32 -5.95 -17.67
N GLU A 141 -2.93 -6.57 -18.70
CA GLU A 141 -4.04 -6.00 -19.46
C GLU A 141 -5.32 -5.96 -18.62
N ILE A 142 -5.61 -7.01 -17.83
CA ILE A 142 -6.71 -7.02 -16.86
C ILE A 142 -6.50 -5.92 -15.82
N ALA A 143 -5.29 -5.79 -15.26
CA ALA A 143 -4.97 -4.72 -14.33
C ALA A 143 -5.17 -3.32 -14.96
N ASP A 144 -4.74 -3.11 -16.21
CA ASP A 144 -4.92 -1.83 -16.92
C ASP A 144 -6.41 -1.51 -17.13
N ALA A 145 -7.22 -2.50 -17.53
CA ALA A 145 -8.66 -2.33 -17.70
C ALA A 145 -9.35 -1.97 -16.37
N LEU A 146 -9.03 -2.68 -15.29
CA LEU A 146 -9.56 -2.42 -13.95
C LEU A 146 -9.17 -1.02 -13.44
N VAL A 147 -7.91 -0.62 -13.59
CA VAL A 147 -7.45 0.74 -13.21
C VAL A 147 -8.18 1.81 -14.01
N ARG A 148 -8.32 1.63 -15.34
CA ARG A 148 -8.96 2.62 -16.22
C ARG A 148 -10.45 2.78 -15.97
N SER A 149 -11.12 1.76 -15.43
CA SER A 149 -12.53 1.83 -15.06
C SER A 149 -12.82 2.91 -14.00
N GLY A 150 -11.80 3.22 -13.16
CA GLY A 150 -11.94 4.15 -12.04
C GLY A 150 -12.80 3.63 -10.88
N SER A 151 -13.28 2.37 -10.98
CA SER A 151 -14.19 1.78 -9.98
C SER A 151 -13.46 0.85 -8.98
N ILE A 152 -12.14 0.69 -9.10
CA ILE A 152 -11.34 -0.18 -8.24
C ILE A 152 -10.39 0.63 -7.39
N ASP A 153 -10.45 0.43 -6.08
CA ASP A 153 -9.62 1.15 -5.11
C ASP A 153 -8.28 0.48 -4.87
N LEU A 154 -8.26 -0.86 -4.86
CA LEU A 154 -7.05 -1.64 -4.59
C LEU A 154 -6.96 -2.87 -5.50
N ILE A 155 -5.83 -3.03 -6.17
CA ILE A 155 -5.49 -4.22 -6.95
C ILE A 155 -4.23 -4.84 -6.35
N VAL A 156 -4.27 -6.15 -6.09
CA VAL A 156 -3.10 -6.95 -5.72
C VAL A 156 -2.75 -7.87 -6.88
N ILE A 157 -1.46 -7.95 -7.23
CA ILE A 157 -0.93 -8.88 -8.25
C ILE A 157 0.06 -9.80 -7.56
N ASP A 158 -0.29 -11.08 -7.44
CA ASP A 158 0.52 -12.12 -6.78
C ASP A 158 0.89 -13.22 -7.76
N SER A 159 2.11 -13.34 -8.20
CA SER A 159 3.24 -12.47 -7.97
C SER A 159 3.91 -12.08 -9.30
N VAL A 160 4.77 -11.06 -9.27
CA VAL A 160 5.57 -10.67 -10.46
C VAL A 160 6.38 -11.83 -11.01
N ALA A 161 6.86 -12.74 -10.14
CA ALA A 161 7.63 -13.91 -10.55
C ALA A 161 6.83 -14.86 -11.46
N ALA A 162 5.51 -14.90 -11.30
CA ALA A 162 4.60 -15.75 -12.07
C ALA A 162 4.06 -15.07 -13.35
N LEU A 163 4.40 -13.80 -13.59
CA LEU A 163 4.03 -13.09 -14.82
C LEU A 163 4.92 -13.54 -15.98
N VAL A 164 4.66 -14.74 -16.49
CA VAL A 164 5.43 -15.32 -17.59
C VAL A 164 4.94 -14.73 -18.92
N PRO A 165 5.83 -14.18 -19.75
CA PRO A 165 5.47 -13.69 -21.08
C PRO A 165 4.92 -14.82 -21.97
N ARG A 166 3.90 -14.52 -22.79
CA ARG A 166 3.28 -15.48 -23.70
C ARG A 166 4.30 -16.17 -24.59
N ALA A 167 5.26 -15.43 -25.14
CA ALA A 167 6.30 -15.97 -26.01
C ALA A 167 7.20 -17.00 -25.30
N GLU A 168 7.33 -16.91 -23.97
CA GLU A 168 8.06 -17.88 -23.17
C GLU A 168 7.24 -19.17 -22.93
N ILE A 169 5.92 -19.03 -22.82
CA ILE A 169 4.99 -20.18 -22.69
C ILE A 169 4.84 -20.95 -24.02
N GLU A 170 4.79 -20.23 -25.14
CA GLU A 170 4.62 -20.79 -26.48
C GLU A 170 5.94 -21.33 -27.09
N GLY A 171 7.10 -21.01 -26.49
CA GLY A 171 8.41 -21.47 -26.91
C GLY A 171 8.70 -22.92 -26.54
N ASP A 172 9.73 -23.52 -27.15
CA ASP A 172 10.18 -24.84 -26.82
C ASP A 172 10.91 -24.93 -25.49
N MET A 173 10.87 -26.09 -24.82
CA MET A 173 11.61 -26.32 -23.58
C MET A 173 13.11 -26.17 -23.82
N GLY A 174 13.72 -25.20 -23.14
CA GLY A 174 15.15 -24.88 -23.28
C GLY A 174 15.44 -23.61 -24.06
N ASP A 175 14.43 -22.98 -24.67
CA ASP A 175 14.58 -21.68 -25.30
C ASP A 175 14.98 -20.63 -24.25
N SER A 176 16.00 -19.83 -24.60
CA SER A 176 16.44 -18.74 -23.77
C SER A 176 15.97 -17.41 -24.34
N LEU A 177 14.98 -16.79 -23.69
CA LEU A 177 14.41 -15.50 -24.09
C LEU A 177 14.71 -14.42 -23.04
N PRO A 178 15.96 -13.98 -22.89
CA PRO A 178 16.38 -13.12 -21.79
C PRO A 178 15.68 -11.76 -21.84
N GLY A 179 15.18 -11.34 -20.68
CA GLY A 179 14.67 -10.01 -20.46
C GLY A 179 13.25 -9.72 -20.97
N LEU A 180 12.51 -10.71 -21.47
CA LEU A 180 11.11 -10.54 -21.90
C LEU A 180 10.23 -10.04 -20.75
N GLN A 181 10.28 -10.70 -19.60
CA GLN A 181 9.53 -10.27 -18.41
C GLN A 181 9.86 -8.84 -18.00
N ALA A 182 11.14 -8.44 -18.03
CA ALA A 182 11.55 -7.09 -17.70
C ALA A 182 11.03 -6.04 -18.70
N ARG A 183 10.93 -6.39 -20.00
CA ARG A 183 10.35 -5.53 -21.05
C ARG A 183 8.83 -5.40 -20.83
N LEU A 184 8.15 -6.50 -20.57
CA LEU A 184 6.72 -6.55 -20.28
C LEU A 184 6.38 -5.65 -19.08
N MET A 185 7.09 -5.82 -17.96
CA MET A 185 6.92 -4.99 -16.77
C MET A 185 7.18 -3.50 -17.04
N SER A 186 8.23 -3.19 -17.82
CA SER A 186 8.55 -1.81 -18.18
C SER A 186 7.46 -1.15 -19.03
N GLN A 187 6.88 -1.90 -19.95
CA GLN A 187 5.79 -1.42 -20.81
C GLN A 187 4.50 -1.22 -20.01
N ALA A 188 4.13 -2.19 -19.18
CA ALA A 188 2.93 -2.13 -18.35
C ALA A 188 2.98 -0.95 -17.36
N LEU A 189 4.08 -0.81 -16.63
CA LEU A 189 4.21 0.25 -15.62
C LEU A 189 4.17 1.66 -16.24
N ARG A 190 4.70 1.84 -17.45
CA ARG A 190 4.56 3.11 -18.20
C ARG A 190 3.10 3.45 -18.51
N LYS A 191 2.28 2.45 -18.88
CA LYS A 191 0.86 2.63 -19.16
C LYS A 191 0.06 2.86 -17.89
N LEU A 192 0.29 2.04 -16.87
CA LEU A 192 -0.49 2.01 -15.62
C LEU A 192 -0.28 3.25 -14.75
N THR A 193 0.95 3.76 -14.63
CA THR A 193 1.29 4.79 -13.63
C THR A 193 0.44 6.06 -13.79
N GLY A 194 0.21 6.51 -15.02
CA GLY A 194 -0.62 7.70 -15.28
C GLY A 194 -2.09 7.49 -14.95
N ALA A 195 -2.62 6.30 -15.25
CA ALA A 195 -4.01 5.93 -14.95
C ALA A 195 -4.22 5.78 -13.44
N ILE A 196 -3.34 5.04 -12.76
CA ILE A 196 -3.33 4.81 -11.31
C ILE A 196 -3.45 6.12 -10.52
N LYS A 197 -2.69 7.15 -10.91
CA LYS A 197 -2.76 8.46 -10.24
C LYS A 197 -4.11 9.16 -10.46
N ARG A 198 -4.69 9.07 -11.68
CA ARG A 198 -5.96 9.74 -12.01
C ARG A 198 -7.15 9.08 -11.34
N THR A 199 -7.17 7.75 -11.28
CA THR A 199 -8.27 6.98 -10.70
C THR A 199 -8.12 6.76 -9.19
N ASN A 200 -7.01 7.22 -8.60
CA ASN A 200 -6.67 6.99 -7.19
C ASN A 200 -6.64 5.51 -6.79
N THR A 201 -6.50 4.61 -7.76
CA THR A 201 -6.36 3.17 -7.55
C THR A 201 -4.99 2.84 -6.96
N THR A 202 -4.91 2.01 -5.95
CA THR A 202 -3.65 1.48 -5.43
C THR A 202 -3.34 0.14 -6.08
N VAL A 203 -2.12 -0.04 -6.59
CA VAL A 203 -1.70 -1.33 -7.16
C VAL A 203 -0.51 -1.86 -6.38
N ILE A 204 -0.69 -3.02 -5.73
CA ILE A 204 0.34 -3.73 -4.98
C ILE A 204 0.86 -4.88 -5.82
N PHE A 205 2.16 -4.87 -6.09
CA PHE A 205 2.87 -5.98 -6.69
C PHE A 205 3.58 -6.79 -5.61
N ILE A 206 3.22 -8.05 -5.47
CA ILE A 206 4.00 -9.00 -4.67
C ILE A 206 5.16 -9.49 -5.51
N ASN A 207 6.37 -9.55 -4.94
CA ASN A 207 7.56 -9.95 -5.65
C ASN A 207 8.42 -10.91 -4.83
N GLN A 208 9.21 -11.73 -5.53
CA GLN A 208 10.11 -12.69 -4.95
C GLN A 208 11.55 -12.19 -5.05
N ILE A 209 12.41 -12.63 -4.12
CA ILE A 209 13.83 -12.37 -4.14
C ILE A 209 14.53 -13.43 -4.99
N ARG A 210 15.50 -13.01 -5.77
CA ARG A 210 16.45 -13.85 -6.51
C ARG A 210 17.87 -13.42 -6.17
N MET A 211 18.78 -14.35 -6.24
CA MET A 211 20.21 -14.11 -5.99
C MET A 211 20.93 -13.90 -7.32
N LYS A 212 21.64 -12.80 -7.44
CA LYS A 212 22.54 -12.55 -8.58
C LYS A 212 23.82 -13.37 -8.39
N ILE A 213 24.21 -14.11 -9.41
CA ILE A 213 25.46 -14.86 -9.45
C ILE A 213 26.63 -13.88 -9.68
N GLY A 214 27.75 -14.08 -9.01
CA GLY A 214 28.99 -13.33 -9.25
C GLY A 214 29.07 -11.95 -8.61
N VAL A 215 28.18 -11.58 -7.70
CA VAL A 215 28.27 -10.34 -6.93
C VAL A 215 29.27 -10.49 -5.80
N MET A 216 30.46 -9.89 -5.93
CA MET A 216 31.52 -9.92 -4.91
C MET A 216 31.36 -8.83 -3.85
N PHE A 217 30.69 -7.70 -4.17
CA PHE A 217 30.49 -6.57 -3.27
C PHE A 217 29.04 -6.09 -3.31
N GLY A 218 28.49 -5.70 -2.14
CA GLY A 218 27.09 -5.27 -1.99
C GLY A 218 26.11 -6.43 -1.84
N SER A 219 24.81 -6.16 -1.90
CA SER A 219 23.78 -7.19 -1.76
C SER A 219 23.58 -7.96 -3.07
N PRO A 220 23.71 -9.28 -3.07
CA PRO A 220 23.40 -10.10 -4.24
C PRO A 220 21.91 -10.21 -4.50
N GLU A 221 21.05 -9.81 -3.55
CA GLU A 221 19.60 -9.93 -3.67
C GLU A 221 19.03 -8.96 -4.71
N THR A 222 18.12 -9.45 -5.51
CA THR A 222 17.33 -8.67 -6.48
C THR A 222 15.92 -9.21 -6.57
N THR A 223 14.98 -8.40 -7.02
CA THR A 223 13.60 -8.81 -7.29
C THR A 223 13.43 -9.22 -8.75
N THR A 224 12.42 -10.07 -9.06
CA THR A 224 12.07 -10.48 -10.43
C THR A 224 11.45 -9.34 -11.23
N GLY A 225 11.31 -9.48 -12.55
CA GLY A 225 10.70 -8.48 -13.41
C GLY A 225 11.58 -7.27 -13.74
N GLY A 226 12.90 -7.37 -13.51
CA GLY A 226 13.88 -6.34 -13.85
C GLY A 226 13.87 -5.13 -12.90
N ASN A 227 14.27 -3.96 -13.41
CA ASN A 227 14.41 -2.76 -12.59
C ASN A 227 13.21 -1.80 -12.66
N ALA A 228 12.27 -2.00 -13.58
CA ALA A 228 11.18 -1.04 -13.80
C ALA A 228 10.36 -0.79 -12.52
N LEU A 229 9.96 -1.85 -11.81
CA LEU A 229 9.18 -1.73 -10.59
C LEU A 229 9.93 -0.95 -9.50
N LYS A 230 11.25 -1.10 -9.39
CA LYS A 230 12.08 -0.34 -8.44
C LYS A 230 12.00 1.18 -8.67
N PHE A 231 11.83 1.61 -9.92
CA PHE A 231 11.70 3.02 -10.27
C PHE A 231 10.27 3.51 -10.12
N TYR A 232 9.28 2.76 -10.63
CA TYR A 232 7.88 3.16 -10.66
C TYR A 232 7.20 3.08 -9.30
N ALA A 233 7.54 2.09 -8.45
CA ALA A 233 6.98 1.99 -7.11
C ALA A 233 7.24 3.25 -6.29
N SER A 234 6.19 3.75 -5.65
CA SER A 234 6.27 4.86 -4.68
C SER A 234 6.67 4.37 -3.30
N MET A 235 6.29 3.16 -2.96
CA MET A 235 6.68 2.47 -1.72
C MET A 235 7.25 1.10 -2.08
N ARG A 236 8.32 0.68 -1.37
CA ARG A 236 8.90 -0.66 -1.47
C ARG A 236 9.12 -1.20 -0.08
N LEU A 237 8.55 -2.35 0.20
CA LEU A 237 8.54 -3.00 1.50
C LEU A 237 9.27 -4.34 1.40
N ASP A 238 10.34 -4.49 2.20
CA ASP A 238 11.08 -5.74 2.37
C ASP A 238 10.53 -6.47 3.60
N ILE A 239 9.83 -7.57 3.39
CA ILE A 239 9.20 -8.37 4.45
C ILE A 239 10.01 -9.64 4.72
N ARG A 240 10.35 -9.87 5.99
CA ARG A 240 11.19 -10.99 6.44
C ARG A 240 10.64 -11.63 7.70
N ARG A 241 10.58 -12.95 7.73
CA ARG A 241 10.42 -13.69 8.97
C ARG A 241 11.74 -13.60 9.75
N ILE A 242 11.67 -13.19 11.01
CA ILE A 242 12.83 -13.04 11.90
C ILE A 242 12.81 -14.00 13.10
N GLY A 243 11.64 -14.54 13.43
CA GLY A 243 11.47 -15.46 14.53
C GLY A 243 10.29 -16.40 14.38
N SER A 244 10.14 -17.32 15.30
CA SER A 244 8.97 -18.21 15.41
C SER A 244 8.31 -18.00 16.77
N ILE A 245 6.98 -17.87 16.77
CA ILE A 245 6.18 -17.77 17.97
C ILE A 245 5.74 -19.17 18.38
N LYS A 246 6.04 -19.55 19.63
CA LYS A 246 5.72 -20.87 20.16
C LYS A 246 4.73 -20.77 21.31
N LYS A 247 3.83 -21.75 21.37
CA LYS A 247 2.96 -22.00 22.52
C LYS A 247 3.24 -23.43 23.03
N GLY A 248 4.01 -23.52 24.11
CA GLY A 248 4.65 -24.80 24.48
C GLY A 248 5.66 -25.24 23.40
N ASP A 249 5.51 -26.45 22.88
CA ASP A 249 6.36 -27.01 21.83
C ASP A 249 5.86 -26.72 20.40
N GLU A 250 4.66 -26.20 20.27
CA GLU A 250 4.02 -25.93 18.98
C GLU A 250 4.38 -24.53 18.46
N VAL A 251 4.72 -24.44 17.17
CA VAL A 251 4.91 -23.15 16.47
C VAL A 251 3.55 -22.65 15.99
N VAL A 252 3.08 -21.56 16.59
CA VAL A 252 1.75 -20.98 16.34
C VAL A 252 1.78 -19.72 15.46
N GLY A 253 2.96 -19.23 15.13
CA GLY A 253 3.10 -18.03 14.32
C GLY A 253 4.55 -17.67 14.04
N ASN A 254 4.74 -16.57 13.36
CA ASN A 254 6.03 -16.00 13.02
C ASN A 254 6.12 -14.55 13.46
N GLU A 255 7.27 -14.20 14.04
CA GLU A 255 7.65 -12.80 14.17
C GLU A 255 8.20 -12.30 12.82
N THR A 256 7.63 -11.21 12.33
CA THR A 256 7.88 -10.70 10.98
C THR A 256 8.35 -9.26 11.06
N ARG A 257 9.40 -8.94 10.31
CA ARG A 257 9.91 -7.58 10.13
C ARG A 257 9.60 -7.09 8.74
N VAL A 258 9.08 -5.87 8.63
CA VAL A 258 8.90 -5.13 7.38
C VAL A 258 9.75 -3.87 7.42
N LYS A 259 10.66 -3.76 6.45
CA LYS A 259 11.50 -2.58 6.25
C LYS A 259 10.97 -1.74 5.09
N VAL A 260 10.75 -0.45 5.32
CA VAL A 260 10.36 0.52 4.31
C VAL A 260 11.62 0.96 3.54
N VAL A 261 11.94 0.28 2.44
CA VAL A 261 13.19 0.50 1.68
C VAL A 261 13.10 1.73 0.79
N LYS A 262 11.89 2.04 0.30
CA LYS A 262 11.61 3.23 -0.50
C LYS A 262 10.25 3.79 -0.12
N ASN A 263 10.19 5.11 0.03
CA ASN A 263 8.95 5.83 0.27
C ASN A 263 9.06 7.23 -0.37
N LYS A 264 8.11 7.57 -1.26
CA LYS A 264 8.06 8.88 -1.92
C LYS A 264 7.15 9.88 -1.20
N VAL A 265 6.41 9.45 -0.17
CA VAL A 265 5.46 10.29 0.56
C VAL A 265 5.88 10.60 1.99
N SER A 266 6.91 9.92 2.50
CA SER A 266 7.49 10.13 3.83
C SER A 266 8.95 9.64 3.83
N PRO A 267 9.79 10.03 4.81
CA PRO A 267 11.14 9.50 4.93
C PRO A 267 11.17 7.98 5.03
N PRO A 268 11.98 7.28 4.20
CA PRO A 268 12.10 5.83 4.20
C PRO A 268 12.99 5.31 5.34
N PHE A 269 13.24 4.00 5.32
CA PHE A 269 14.15 3.23 6.18
C PHE A 269 13.68 2.97 7.60
N ARG A 270 12.40 3.27 7.90
CA ARG A 270 11.76 2.81 9.13
C ARG A 270 11.43 1.31 9.01
N GLU A 271 11.31 0.66 10.15
CA GLU A 271 10.97 -0.76 10.25
C GLU A 271 9.77 -0.93 11.17
N ALA A 272 8.98 -1.98 10.92
CA ALA A 272 7.95 -2.47 11.81
C ALA A 272 8.18 -3.95 12.07
N ILE A 273 7.95 -4.38 13.30
CA ILE A 273 8.01 -5.79 13.71
C ILE A 273 6.65 -6.13 14.29
N PHE A 274 6.06 -7.21 13.82
CA PHE A 274 4.77 -7.70 14.28
C PHE A 274 4.65 -9.22 14.14
N ASP A 275 3.70 -9.76 14.87
CA ASP A 275 3.40 -11.18 14.88
C ASP A 275 2.39 -11.53 13.79
N ILE A 276 2.69 -12.55 12.97
CA ILE A 276 1.73 -13.21 12.08
C ILE A 276 1.38 -14.56 12.70
N MET A 277 0.15 -14.69 13.18
CA MET A 277 -0.37 -15.92 13.77
C MET A 277 -0.94 -16.83 12.68
N TYR A 278 -0.65 -18.13 12.75
CA TYR A 278 -1.17 -19.08 11.78
C TYR A 278 -2.69 -19.17 11.84
N GLY A 279 -3.32 -19.07 10.68
CA GLY A 279 -4.77 -19.07 10.55
C GLY A 279 -5.50 -17.78 10.93
N ALA A 280 -4.83 -16.84 11.65
CA ALA A 280 -5.44 -15.59 12.12
C ALA A 280 -4.77 -14.32 11.55
N GLY A 281 -3.58 -14.44 10.94
CA GLY A 281 -2.88 -13.33 10.32
C GLY A 281 -2.16 -12.40 11.30
N ILE A 282 -2.09 -11.12 10.96
CA ILE A 282 -1.40 -10.09 11.76
C ILE A 282 -2.12 -9.89 13.09
N SER A 283 -1.36 -9.97 14.19
CA SER A 283 -1.85 -9.77 15.56
C SER A 283 -1.86 -8.27 15.90
N ARG A 284 -2.91 -7.56 15.44
CA ARG A 284 -3.04 -6.12 15.70
C ARG A 284 -3.12 -5.79 17.18
N GLU A 285 -3.87 -6.58 17.97
CA GLU A 285 -3.93 -6.42 19.41
C GLU A 285 -2.57 -6.63 20.07
N GLY A 286 -1.74 -7.55 19.53
CA GLY A 286 -0.37 -7.75 19.98
C GLY A 286 0.49 -6.51 19.77
N GLU A 287 0.36 -5.84 18.64
CA GLU A 287 1.06 -4.58 18.36
C GLU A 287 0.58 -3.45 19.27
N ILE A 288 -0.74 -3.33 19.49
CA ILE A 288 -1.33 -2.32 20.39
C ILE A 288 -0.76 -2.47 21.80
N ILE A 289 -0.60 -3.73 22.30
CA ILE A 289 -0.02 -4.00 23.61
C ILE A 289 1.45 -3.57 23.64
N ASP A 290 2.26 -4.05 22.70
CA ASP A 290 3.70 -3.78 22.69
C ASP A 290 3.99 -2.27 22.56
N MET A 291 3.35 -1.62 21.59
CA MET A 291 3.49 -0.18 21.37
C MET A 291 2.86 0.65 22.48
N GLY A 292 1.77 0.17 23.10
CA GLY A 292 1.14 0.80 24.25
C GLY A 292 2.06 0.80 25.47
N VAL A 293 2.79 -0.29 25.70
CA VAL A 293 3.80 -0.37 26.76
C VAL A 293 5.00 0.53 26.44
N GLU A 294 5.50 0.48 25.20
CA GLU A 294 6.63 1.32 24.77
C GLU A 294 6.29 2.82 24.84
N ALA A 295 5.03 3.15 24.59
CA ALA A 295 4.51 4.52 24.69
C ALA A 295 4.08 4.93 26.11
N ASP A 296 4.31 4.14 27.15
CA ASP A 296 3.85 4.38 28.53
C ASP A 296 2.33 4.63 28.64
N LEU A 297 1.54 4.07 27.76
CA LEU A 297 0.07 4.14 27.78
C LEU A 297 -0.54 2.91 28.45
N VAL A 298 0.13 1.77 28.32
CA VAL A 298 -0.21 0.52 28.98
C VAL A 298 0.89 0.23 30.00
N GLU A 299 0.51 0.11 31.26
CA GLU A 299 1.42 -0.21 32.35
C GLU A 299 1.70 -1.72 32.36
N LYS A 300 3.00 -2.09 32.46
CA LYS A 300 3.40 -3.48 32.62
C LYS A 300 4.16 -3.65 33.94
N SER A 301 3.61 -4.46 34.84
CA SER A 301 4.22 -4.80 36.11
C SER A 301 4.37 -6.34 36.22
N GLY A 302 5.59 -6.84 36.00
CA GLY A 302 5.85 -8.26 35.86
C GLY A 302 5.08 -8.86 34.67
N SER A 303 4.18 -9.80 34.95
CA SER A 303 3.30 -10.41 33.94
C SER A 303 1.94 -9.69 33.78
N TRP A 304 1.64 -8.69 34.63
CA TRP A 304 0.37 -7.98 34.61
C TRP A 304 0.42 -6.74 33.73
N TYR A 305 -0.69 -6.52 33.02
CA TYR A 305 -0.91 -5.33 32.20
C TYR A 305 -2.10 -4.55 32.72
N SER A 306 -1.99 -3.22 32.75
CA SER A 306 -3.04 -2.32 33.21
C SER A 306 -3.20 -1.15 32.24
N TYR A 307 -4.42 -0.67 32.11
CA TYR A 307 -4.76 0.49 31.29
C TYR A 307 -5.72 1.40 32.08
N ASN A 308 -5.43 2.71 32.18
CA ASN A 308 -6.15 3.68 32.98
C ASN A 308 -6.36 3.26 34.46
N GLY A 309 -5.41 2.51 35.04
CA GLY A 309 -5.49 1.99 36.41
C GLY A 309 -6.22 0.64 36.56
N ASP A 310 -6.91 0.16 35.53
CA ASP A 310 -7.60 -1.13 35.52
C ASP A 310 -6.71 -2.23 34.95
N ARG A 311 -6.73 -3.42 35.59
CA ARG A 311 -6.03 -4.60 35.10
C ARG A 311 -6.75 -5.16 33.88
N ILE A 312 -6.02 -5.29 32.75
CA ILE A 312 -6.55 -5.81 31.49
C ILE A 312 -6.11 -7.25 31.19
N GLY A 313 -5.19 -7.82 31.97
CA GLY A 313 -4.83 -9.23 31.87
C GLY A 313 -3.46 -9.57 32.45
N GLN A 314 -3.24 -10.87 32.61
CA GLN A 314 -1.95 -11.44 33.00
C GLN A 314 -1.38 -12.23 31.84
N GLY A 315 -0.21 -11.84 31.34
CA GLY A 315 0.42 -12.38 30.13
C GLY A 315 -0.15 -11.79 28.84
N LYS A 316 0.69 -11.70 27.81
CA LYS A 316 0.37 -11.05 26.53
C LYS A 316 -0.85 -11.70 25.83
N ASP A 317 -0.97 -13.02 25.90
CA ASP A 317 -2.07 -13.75 25.25
C ASP A 317 -3.44 -13.41 25.83
N ASN A 318 -3.55 -13.35 27.16
CA ASN A 318 -4.81 -12.97 27.81
C ASN A 318 -5.18 -11.52 27.53
N VAL A 319 -4.19 -10.62 27.42
CA VAL A 319 -4.44 -9.23 27.06
C VAL A 319 -4.88 -9.10 25.60
N ARG A 320 -4.34 -9.90 24.69
CA ARG A 320 -4.81 -9.98 23.29
C ARG A 320 -6.30 -10.35 23.23
N GLU A 321 -6.70 -11.42 23.95
CA GLU A 321 -8.10 -11.84 23.97
C GLU A 321 -8.99 -10.75 24.61
N PHE A 322 -8.56 -10.15 25.71
CA PHE A 322 -9.27 -9.03 26.32
C PHE A 322 -9.49 -7.88 25.35
N LEU A 323 -8.47 -7.47 24.55
CA LEU A 323 -8.61 -6.38 23.58
C LEU A 323 -9.52 -6.75 22.41
N LYS A 324 -9.56 -8.02 21.99
CA LYS A 324 -10.52 -8.50 20.99
C LYS A 324 -11.97 -8.42 21.49
N GLU A 325 -12.20 -8.78 22.76
CA GLU A 325 -13.51 -8.70 23.40
C GLU A 325 -13.91 -7.24 23.71
N ASN A 326 -12.94 -6.34 23.84
CA ASN A 326 -13.13 -4.93 24.16
C ASN A 326 -12.56 -3.99 23.08
N PRO A 327 -13.15 -3.97 21.86
CA PRO A 327 -12.61 -3.21 20.73
C PRO A 327 -12.59 -1.69 20.94
N ALA A 328 -13.44 -1.17 21.84
CA ALA A 328 -13.45 0.24 22.21
C ALA A 328 -12.15 0.64 22.95
N ILE A 329 -11.68 -0.23 23.87
CA ILE A 329 -10.41 -0.02 24.59
C ILE A 329 -9.24 -0.12 23.64
N ALA A 330 -9.23 -1.13 22.74
CA ALA A 330 -8.19 -1.27 21.73
C ALA A 330 -8.08 -0.03 20.84
N LYS A 331 -9.21 0.51 20.37
CA LYS A 331 -9.25 1.74 19.57
C LYS A 331 -8.77 2.97 20.33
N ASP A 332 -9.11 3.09 21.61
CA ASP A 332 -8.66 4.23 22.45
C ASP A 332 -7.13 4.19 22.65
N ILE A 333 -6.57 3.01 22.95
CA ILE A 333 -5.12 2.84 23.07
C ILE A 333 -4.44 3.17 21.74
N GLU A 334 -4.94 2.63 20.63
CA GLU A 334 -4.41 2.90 19.28
C GLU A 334 -4.43 4.39 18.94
N ALA A 335 -5.54 5.08 19.20
CA ALA A 335 -5.67 6.50 18.94
C ALA A 335 -4.64 7.32 19.74
N LYS A 336 -4.40 6.97 21.01
CA LYS A 336 -3.39 7.60 21.86
C LYS A 336 -1.96 7.31 21.38
N ILE A 337 -1.68 6.07 20.91
CA ILE A 337 -0.39 5.70 20.31
C ILE A 337 -0.14 6.57 19.07
N ARG A 338 -1.11 6.66 18.15
CA ARG A 338 -1.01 7.47 16.93
C ARG A 338 -0.79 8.97 17.25
N ALA A 339 -1.53 9.50 18.21
CA ALA A 339 -1.39 10.90 18.65
C ALA A 339 0.01 11.17 19.23
N LYS A 340 0.53 10.27 20.08
CA LYS A 340 1.88 10.40 20.68
C LYS A 340 2.99 10.33 19.63
N LEU A 341 2.82 9.54 18.57
CA LEU A 341 3.79 9.39 17.49
C LEU A 341 3.56 10.38 16.32
N GLY A 342 2.58 11.27 16.41
CA GLY A 342 2.31 12.30 15.42
C GLY A 342 1.81 11.77 14.06
N VAL A 343 1.21 10.58 14.05
CA VAL A 343 0.69 9.95 12.83
C VAL A 343 -0.84 9.99 12.85
N LYS A 344 -1.42 10.70 11.89
CA LYS A 344 -2.88 10.74 11.72
C LYS A 344 -3.41 9.34 11.35
N ALA A 345 -4.59 8.98 11.84
CA ALA A 345 -5.32 7.84 11.29
C ALA A 345 -5.65 8.13 9.82
N GLY A 346 -5.38 7.16 8.94
CA GLY A 346 -5.72 7.31 7.54
C GLY A 346 -7.23 7.47 7.37
N SER A 347 -7.66 8.56 6.77
CA SER A 347 -9.03 8.73 6.30
C SER A 347 -9.05 8.34 4.82
N ALA A 348 -9.55 7.15 4.50
CA ALA A 348 -9.99 6.91 3.14
C ALA A 348 -11.40 7.51 3.02
N VAL A 349 -11.51 8.57 2.24
CA VAL A 349 -12.80 9.00 1.73
C VAL A 349 -13.01 8.16 0.47
N VAL A 350 -13.96 7.24 0.51
CA VAL A 350 -14.51 6.66 -0.72
C VAL A 350 -15.13 7.82 -1.46
N SER A 351 -14.53 8.25 -2.55
CA SER A 351 -15.12 9.28 -3.40
C SER A 351 -16.34 8.66 -4.06
N ASP A 352 -17.53 9.16 -3.72
CA ASP A 352 -18.73 9.03 -4.53
C ASP A 352 -18.49 9.70 -5.90
N VAL A 353 -17.92 8.98 -6.84
CA VAL A 353 -17.75 9.40 -8.23
C VAL A 353 -18.93 8.93 -9.09
N LEU A 354 -20.12 8.83 -8.53
CA LEU A 354 -21.34 8.54 -9.29
C LEU A 354 -22.53 9.37 -8.78
N SER A 355 -22.50 10.68 -9.00
CA SER A 355 -23.74 11.48 -8.93
C SER A 355 -23.66 12.80 -9.71
N GLU A 356 -23.24 12.74 -10.98
CA GLU A 356 -23.47 13.82 -11.96
C GLU A 356 -23.70 13.22 -13.35
N GLU A 357 -24.71 12.37 -13.49
CA GLU A 357 -25.39 12.13 -14.75
C GLU A 357 -26.86 11.90 -14.42
N GLU A 358 -27.60 13.00 -14.35
CA GLU A 358 -29.03 13.09 -14.68
C GLU A 358 -29.48 14.51 -14.36
N GLU A 359 -29.49 15.34 -15.40
CA GLU A 359 -30.44 16.39 -15.66
C GLU A 359 -29.99 17.17 -16.91
N VAL A 360 -30.27 16.59 -18.09
CA VAL A 360 -30.52 17.41 -19.30
C VAL A 360 -31.70 16.76 -20.01
N GLU A 361 -32.86 17.38 -19.80
CA GLU A 361 -33.96 17.28 -20.72
C GLU A 361 -33.61 17.87 -22.09
#